data_25d88ee582a5e4afa9fdc79ed0a88d07
#
_entry.id   25d88ee582a5e4afa9fdc79ed0a88d07
#
_cell.length_a   1.000
_cell.length_b   1.000
_cell.length_c   1.000
_cell.angle_alpha   90.00
_cell.angle_beta   90.00
_cell.angle_gamma   90.00
#
_symmetry.space_group_name_H-M   'P 1'
#
loop_
_entity.id
_entity.type
_entity.pdbx_description
1 polymer ?
#
loop_
_entity_poly.entity_id
_entity_poly.type
_entity_poly.pdbx_seq_one_letter_code
_entity_poly.pdbx_strand_id
1 'polypeptide(L)'
;MTIAGTDPEAGTVTIYFAEVGKSSTELGTLEEGEEILNFAGPLGNATKITNYGKILCVGGGVFVGAMLYQIEWFKKAGNRVVAVFGFRNKDHVMLEKEVKAAADEAYICTDDGSYGLKGMSIVDELLEGEEFDHVFTIGPTSLQKNLSEKTKPYGIPTNVNLFPIMVDGMGMCGACRVTVAGDTRFSCVDGPEFDGHQVDFDELIMRMRVYNPQEKIAMVVHNREVE
;
A
#
# COMPACT_ATOMS: atom_id res chain seq x y z
N MET A 1 1.81 6.93 5.66
CA MET A 1 3.04 6.27 6.11
C MET A 1 2.79 4.79 6.18
N THR A 2 3.80 4.02 5.87
CA THR A 2 3.65 2.57 5.68
C THR A 2 4.58 1.85 6.65
N ILE A 3 4.06 0.98 7.52
CA ILE A 3 4.90 0.14 8.38
C ILE A 3 5.56 -0.91 7.48
N ALA A 4 6.89 -0.95 7.53
CA ALA A 4 7.72 -1.83 6.72
C ALA A 4 8.54 -2.82 7.56
N GLY A 5 8.51 -2.70 8.87
CA GLY A 5 9.18 -3.61 9.77
C GLY A 5 8.94 -3.25 11.24
N THR A 6 9.12 -4.22 12.10
CA THR A 6 9.11 -4.05 13.56
C THR A 6 10.20 -4.91 14.18
N ASP A 7 10.87 -4.38 15.17
CA ASP A 7 11.79 -5.14 16.03
C ASP A 7 11.32 -4.99 17.48
N PRO A 8 10.64 -6.00 18.05
CA PRO A 8 10.15 -5.95 19.42
C PRO A 8 11.27 -5.96 20.48
N GLU A 9 12.45 -6.52 20.16
CA GLU A 9 13.58 -6.56 21.11
C GLU A 9 14.27 -5.20 21.19
N ALA A 10 14.47 -4.54 20.04
CA ALA A 10 14.97 -3.18 19.98
C ALA A 10 13.91 -2.13 20.29
N GLY A 11 12.61 -2.49 20.29
CA GLY A 11 11.50 -1.55 20.49
C GLY A 11 11.34 -0.56 19.34
N THR A 12 11.66 -0.97 18.12
CA THR A 12 11.64 -0.08 16.94
C THR A 12 10.56 -0.45 15.92
N VAL A 13 10.11 0.56 15.18
CA VAL A 13 9.21 0.43 14.02
C VAL A 13 9.87 1.12 12.84
N THR A 14 9.98 0.41 11.72
CA THR A 14 10.44 0.99 10.45
C THR A 14 9.24 1.44 9.64
N ILE A 15 9.28 2.67 9.15
CA ILE A 15 8.26 3.22 8.25
C ILE A 15 8.89 3.67 6.94
N TYR A 16 8.17 3.48 5.83
CA TYR A 16 8.46 4.10 4.55
C TYR A 16 7.39 5.14 4.22
N PHE A 17 7.81 6.27 3.71
CA PHE A 17 6.90 7.32 3.23
C PHE A 17 7.53 8.07 2.06
N ALA A 18 6.69 8.70 1.25
CA ALA A 18 7.13 9.61 0.21
C ALA A 18 6.89 11.06 0.65
N GLU A 19 7.82 11.93 0.34
CA GLU A 19 7.72 13.37 0.54
C GLU A 19 6.85 13.99 -0.55
N VAL A 20 5.53 14.01 -0.33
CA VAL A 20 4.55 14.44 -1.34
C VAL A 20 3.85 15.73 -0.96
N GLY A 21 3.61 15.95 0.34
CA GLY A 21 2.91 17.11 0.87
C GLY A 21 3.66 17.71 2.05
N LYS A 22 3.18 18.86 2.57
CA LYS A 22 3.86 19.60 3.64
C LYS A 22 4.32 18.72 4.80
N SER A 23 3.42 17.95 5.40
CA SER A 23 3.73 17.14 6.58
C SER A 23 4.74 16.01 6.30
N SER A 24 4.70 15.38 5.12
CA SER A 24 5.68 14.34 4.77
C SER A 24 7.03 14.95 4.40
N THR A 25 7.06 16.15 3.83
CA THR A 25 8.29 16.89 3.58
C THR A 25 8.94 17.33 4.89
N GLU A 26 8.16 17.88 5.82
CA GLU A 26 8.65 18.21 7.18
C GLU A 26 9.21 16.96 7.90
N LEU A 27 8.51 15.83 7.83
CA LEU A 27 9.01 14.58 8.41
C LEU A 27 10.33 14.14 7.77
N GLY A 28 10.49 14.35 6.45
CA GLY A 28 11.72 14.03 5.72
C GLY A 28 12.92 14.89 6.05
N THR A 29 12.74 16.00 6.76
CA THR A 29 13.86 16.83 7.23
C THR A 29 14.50 16.33 8.54
N LEU A 30 13.88 15.36 9.20
CA LEU A 30 14.43 14.82 10.45
C LEU A 30 15.72 14.02 10.21
N GLU A 31 16.72 14.28 11.02
CA GLU A 31 17.99 13.57 11.02
C GLU A 31 18.05 12.50 12.13
N GLU A 32 19.05 11.63 12.06
CA GLU A 32 19.28 10.60 13.07
C GLU A 32 19.50 11.19 14.46
N GLY A 33 18.67 10.74 15.41
CA GLY A 33 18.67 11.23 16.79
C GLY A 33 17.65 12.32 17.07
N GLU A 34 16.96 12.82 16.07
CA GLU A 34 15.84 13.76 16.27
C GLU A 34 14.55 13.02 16.64
N GLU A 35 13.61 13.74 17.25
CA GLU A 35 12.42 13.16 17.85
C GLU A 35 11.14 13.56 17.12
N ILE A 36 10.23 12.61 16.96
CA ILE A 36 8.82 12.85 16.61
C ILE A 36 8.04 13.04 17.91
N LEU A 37 7.28 14.14 18.02
CA LEU A 37 6.56 14.51 19.23
C LEU A 37 5.60 13.40 19.72
N ASN A 38 4.88 12.77 18.79
CA ASN A 38 3.95 11.67 19.11
C ASN A 38 3.93 10.65 17.99
N PHE A 39 3.94 9.38 18.36
CA PHE A 39 3.76 8.26 17.47
C PHE A 39 2.76 7.28 18.08
N ALA A 40 1.54 7.23 17.55
CA ALA A 40 0.45 6.42 18.09
C ALA A 40 0.16 5.21 17.20
N GLY A 41 0.02 4.06 17.80
CA GLY A 41 -0.31 2.79 17.14
C GLY A 41 -0.24 1.60 18.12
N PRO A 42 -0.55 0.38 17.65
CA PRO A 42 -1.10 0.08 16.33
C PRO A 42 -2.55 0.56 16.18
N LEU A 43 -2.93 1.01 14.98
CA LEU A 43 -4.28 1.42 14.65
C LEU A 43 -4.87 0.48 13.58
N GLY A 44 -6.21 0.42 13.51
CA GLY A 44 -6.91 -0.46 12.58
C GLY A 44 -6.80 -1.94 12.95
N ASN A 45 -7.10 -2.78 11.98
CA ASN A 45 -7.08 -4.23 12.14
C ASN A 45 -5.80 -4.81 11.52
N ALA A 46 -5.23 -5.79 12.20
CA ALA A 46 -4.08 -6.51 11.67
C ALA A 46 -4.47 -7.37 10.46
N THR A 47 -3.58 -7.46 9.47
CA THR A 47 -3.69 -8.43 8.39
C THR A 47 -3.83 -9.84 8.93
N LYS A 48 -4.83 -10.57 8.46
CA LYS A 48 -5.00 -11.97 8.84
C LYS A 48 -3.92 -12.81 8.17
N ILE A 49 -2.95 -13.25 8.95
CA ILE A 49 -1.87 -14.13 8.47
C ILE A 49 -2.28 -15.58 8.68
N THR A 50 -2.47 -16.31 7.58
CA THR A 50 -2.78 -17.75 7.57
C THR A 50 -2.23 -18.37 6.28
N ASN A 51 -2.28 -19.70 6.19
CA ASN A 51 -1.99 -20.37 4.94
C ASN A 51 -3.24 -20.30 4.02
N TYR A 52 -3.16 -19.47 3.01
CA TYR A 52 -4.17 -19.34 1.95
C TYR A 52 -3.91 -20.28 0.78
N GLY A 53 -2.67 -20.83 0.67
CA GLY A 53 -2.21 -21.60 -0.49
C GLY A 53 -1.26 -20.80 -1.37
N LYS A 54 -1.55 -20.66 -2.65
CA LYS A 54 -0.80 -19.85 -3.59
C LYS A 54 -1.40 -18.45 -3.69
N ILE A 55 -0.62 -17.46 -3.30
CA ILE A 55 -1.08 -16.07 -3.25
C ILE A 55 -0.31 -15.17 -4.22
N LEU A 56 -1.01 -14.19 -4.79
CA LEU A 56 -0.44 -13.12 -5.59
C LEU A 56 -0.42 -11.83 -4.76
N CYS A 57 0.78 -11.30 -4.53
CA CYS A 57 1.01 -10.04 -3.84
C CYS A 57 1.39 -8.96 -4.86
N VAL A 58 0.56 -7.93 -5.01
CA VAL A 58 0.77 -6.86 -5.99
C VAL A 58 0.94 -5.53 -5.26
N GLY A 59 2.05 -4.85 -5.50
CA GLY A 59 2.36 -3.58 -4.87
C GLY A 59 2.91 -2.54 -5.84
N GLY A 60 3.05 -1.30 -5.36
CA GLY A 60 3.61 -0.22 -6.17
C GLY A 60 4.23 0.91 -5.36
N GLY A 61 5.34 1.45 -5.89
CA GLY A 61 6.04 2.58 -5.31
C GLY A 61 6.49 2.33 -3.87
N VAL A 62 6.39 3.33 -3.01
CA VAL A 62 6.79 3.29 -1.59
C VAL A 62 6.08 2.20 -0.78
N PHE A 63 4.93 1.72 -1.25
CA PHE A 63 4.16 0.67 -0.57
C PHE A 63 4.81 -0.72 -0.63
N VAL A 64 5.88 -0.88 -1.43
CA VAL A 64 6.67 -2.13 -1.47
C VAL A 64 7.15 -2.55 -0.08
N GLY A 65 7.50 -1.59 0.78
CA GLY A 65 7.96 -1.89 2.14
C GLY A 65 6.91 -2.59 3.00
N ALA A 66 5.65 -2.11 2.97
CA ALA A 66 4.56 -2.76 3.70
C ALA A 66 4.21 -4.13 3.12
N MET A 67 4.17 -4.25 1.79
CA MET A 67 3.89 -5.52 1.15
C MET A 67 5.01 -6.53 1.42
N LEU A 68 6.28 -6.13 1.40
CA LEU A 68 7.41 -6.98 1.76
C LEU A 68 7.26 -7.53 3.19
N TYR A 69 6.90 -6.66 4.14
CA TYR A 69 6.65 -7.07 5.52
C TYR A 69 5.52 -8.10 5.61
N GLN A 70 4.42 -7.92 4.86
CA GLN A 70 3.33 -8.92 4.79
C GLN A 70 3.80 -10.23 4.13
N ILE A 71 4.56 -10.16 3.03
CA ILE A 71 5.10 -11.33 2.33
C ILE A 71 5.92 -12.21 3.27
N GLU A 72 6.78 -11.63 4.09
CA GLU A 72 7.58 -12.39 5.07
C GLU A 72 6.70 -13.19 6.04
N TRP A 73 5.61 -12.60 6.51
CA TRP A 73 4.66 -13.29 7.38
C TRP A 73 3.83 -14.33 6.65
N PHE A 74 3.39 -14.06 5.41
CA PHE A 74 2.71 -15.05 4.59
C PHE A 74 3.60 -16.26 4.29
N LYS A 75 4.88 -16.03 4.02
CA LYS A 75 5.88 -17.10 3.85
C LYS A 75 6.03 -17.94 5.11
N LYS A 76 6.15 -17.31 6.28
CA LYS A 76 6.20 -18.00 7.58
C LYS A 76 4.94 -18.83 7.85
N ALA A 77 3.79 -18.41 7.35
CA ALA A 77 2.53 -19.15 7.44
C ALA A 77 2.39 -20.30 6.41
N GLY A 78 3.39 -20.51 5.55
CA GLY A 78 3.44 -21.62 4.60
C GLY A 78 2.79 -21.35 3.24
N ASN A 79 2.54 -20.10 2.89
CA ASN A 79 2.04 -19.74 1.57
C ASN A 79 3.11 -19.83 0.49
N ARG A 80 2.71 -20.18 -0.74
CA ARG A 80 3.50 -19.91 -1.94
C ARG A 80 3.18 -18.49 -2.42
N VAL A 81 4.19 -17.63 -2.46
CA VAL A 81 4.02 -16.20 -2.75
C VAL A 81 4.62 -15.86 -4.10
N VAL A 82 3.77 -15.35 -5.01
CA VAL A 82 4.17 -14.67 -6.24
C VAL A 82 4.01 -13.16 -6.02
N ALA A 83 5.06 -12.39 -6.24
CA ALA A 83 5.07 -10.95 -5.98
C ALA A 83 5.27 -10.14 -7.27
N VAL A 84 4.46 -9.11 -7.48
CA VAL A 84 4.60 -8.19 -8.61
C VAL A 84 4.66 -6.76 -8.07
N PHE A 85 5.75 -6.04 -8.38
CA PHE A 85 5.93 -4.66 -7.94
C PHE A 85 6.12 -3.71 -9.12
N GLY A 86 5.27 -2.68 -9.17
CA GLY A 86 5.31 -1.62 -10.17
C GLY A 86 5.95 -0.35 -9.63
N PHE A 87 6.82 0.25 -10.44
CA PHE A 87 7.49 1.52 -10.16
C PHE A 87 7.37 2.45 -11.36
N ARG A 88 7.52 3.75 -11.16
CA ARG A 88 7.44 4.73 -12.22
C ARG A 88 8.54 4.54 -13.29
N ASN A 89 9.78 4.34 -12.83
CA ASN A 89 10.97 4.11 -13.64
C ASN A 89 12.06 3.45 -12.79
N LYS A 90 13.23 3.16 -13.38
CA LYS A 90 14.35 2.50 -12.73
C LYS A 90 14.86 3.20 -11.45
N ASP A 91 14.79 4.55 -11.44
CA ASP A 91 15.32 5.35 -10.32
C ASP A 91 14.41 5.25 -9.06
N HIS A 92 13.18 4.79 -9.24
CA HIS A 92 12.22 4.54 -8.15
C HIS A 92 12.19 3.09 -7.68
N VAL A 93 12.94 2.18 -8.32
CA VAL A 93 13.00 0.77 -7.89
C VAL A 93 13.70 0.68 -6.56
N MET A 94 13.03 0.07 -5.59
CA MET A 94 13.54 -0.10 -4.23
C MET A 94 13.23 -1.50 -3.72
N LEU A 95 14.02 -1.98 -2.77
CA LEU A 95 13.84 -3.27 -2.07
C LEU A 95 13.73 -4.50 -3.00
N GLU A 96 14.26 -4.44 -4.21
CA GLU A 96 14.19 -5.54 -5.16
C GLU A 96 14.84 -6.83 -4.64
N LYS A 97 16.02 -6.70 -4.00
CA LYS A 97 16.75 -7.85 -3.47
C LYS A 97 15.98 -8.52 -2.34
N GLU A 98 15.41 -7.71 -1.47
CA GLU A 98 14.63 -8.12 -0.32
C GLU A 98 13.35 -8.83 -0.77
N VAL A 99 12.64 -8.27 -1.75
CA VAL A 99 11.44 -8.87 -2.34
C VAL A 99 11.77 -10.21 -2.99
N LYS A 100 12.84 -10.28 -3.79
CA LYS A 100 13.29 -11.53 -4.45
C LYS A 100 13.74 -12.59 -3.45
N ALA A 101 14.22 -12.18 -2.29
CA ALA A 101 14.60 -13.11 -1.24
C ALA A 101 13.40 -13.63 -0.43
N ALA A 102 12.36 -12.81 -0.28
CA ALA A 102 11.18 -13.12 0.53
C ALA A 102 10.11 -13.93 -0.23
N ALA A 103 9.89 -13.65 -1.51
CA ALA A 103 8.88 -14.33 -2.33
C ALA A 103 9.44 -15.58 -3.02
N ASP A 104 8.57 -16.52 -3.45
CA ASP A 104 8.98 -17.66 -4.27
C ASP A 104 9.26 -17.24 -5.72
N GLU A 105 8.48 -16.27 -6.20
CA GLU A 105 8.65 -15.64 -7.50
C GLU A 105 8.42 -14.14 -7.37
N ALA A 106 9.25 -13.33 -8.03
CA ALA A 106 9.14 -11.87 -7.94
C ALA A 106 9.39 -11.21 -9.30
N TYR A 107 8.48 -10.32 -9.67
CA TYR A 107 8.51 -9.55 -10.90
C TYR A 107 8.60 -8.06 -10.58
N ILE A 108 9.58 -7.39 -11.16
CA ILE A 108 9.75 -5.95 -11.05
C ILE A 108 9.34 -5.32 -12.37
N CYS A 109 8.46 -4.33 -12.31
CA CYS A 109 7.92 -3.64 -13.47
C CYS A 109 8.20 -2.13 -13.37
N THR A 110 8.37 -1.48 -14.51
CA THR A 110 8.42 -0.01 -14.59
C THR A 110 7.46 0.49 -15.66
N ASP A 111 6.78 1.62 -15.40
CA ASP A 111 5.78 2.17 -16.33
C ASP A 111 6.40 2.53 -17.68
N ASP A 112 7.62 3.08 -17.66
CA ASP A 112 8.35 3.48 -18.86
C ASP A 112 9.17 2.35 -19.51
N GLY A 113 9.32 1.21 -18.85
CA GLY A 113 10.12 0.07 -19.30
C GLY A 113 11.63 0.27 -19.17
N SER A 114 12.06 1.24 -18.35
CA SER A 114 13.48 1.52 -18.13
C SER A 114 14.19 0.45 -17.29
N TYR A 115 13.42 -0.41 -16.59
CA TYR A 115 13.93 -1.55 -15.83
C TYR A 115 12.87 -2.64 -15.66
N GLY A 116 13.30 -3.90 -15.65
CA GLY A 116 12.40 -5.04 -15.50
C GLY A 116 11.40 -5.16 -16.65
N LEU A 117 10.15 -5.48 -16.33
CA LEU A 117 9.06 -5.57 -17.30
C LEU A 117 8.44 -4.17 -17.52
N LYS A 118 7.96 -3.92 -18.73
CA LYS A 118 7.26 -2.66 -19.03
C LYS A 118 5.79 -2.75 -18.65
N GLY A 119 5.37 -1.86 -17.74
CA GLY A 119 3.99 -1.89 -17.21
C GLY A 119 3.73 -3.15 -16.38
N MET A 120 2.49 -3.38 -16.01
CA MET A 120 2.08 -4.50 -15.15
C MET A 120 1.28 -5.58 -15.91
N SER A 121 1.52 -5.77 -17.22
CA SER A 121 0.86 -6.79 -18.05
C SER A 121 1.14 -8.22 -17.54
N ILE A 122 2.26 -8.43 -16.88
CA ILE A 122 2.58 -9.73 -16.25
C ILE A 122 1.47 -10.20 -15.28
N VAL A 123 0.73 -9.28 -14.68
CA VAL A 123 -0.41 -9.64 -13.81
C VAL A 123 -1.50 -10.38 -14.61
N ASP A 124 -1.78 -9.92 -15.83
CA ASP A 124 -2.76 -10.57 -16.71
C ASP A 124 -2.27 -11.96 -17.12
N GLU A 125 -0.99 -12.07 -17.52
CA GLU A 125 -0.37 -13.34 -17.91
C GLU A 125 -0.39 -14.36 -16.74
N LEU A 126 -0.13 -13.90 -15.52
CA LEU A 126 -0.20 -14.74 -14.31
C LEU A 126 -1.63 -15.19 -14.01
N LEU A 127 -2.62 -14.30 -14.09
CA LEU A 127 -4.03 -14.63 -13.82
C LEU A 127 -4.64 -15.55 -14.89
N GLU A 128 -4.15 -15.50 -16.14
CA GLU A 128 -4.57 -16.39 -17.23
C GLU A 128 -3.86 -17.73 -17.19
N GLY A 129 -2.60 -17.76 -16.77
CA GLY A 129 -1.73 -18.95 -16.83
C GLY A 129 -1.68 -19.78 -15.56
N GLU A 130 -2.11 -19.23 -14.42
CA GLU A 130 -1.93 -19.85 -13.11
C GLU A 130 -3.16 -19.66 -12.22
N GLU A 131 -3.42 -20.63 -11.35
CA GLU A 131 -4.46 -20.53 -10.33
C GLU A 131 -3.89 -19.89 -9.04
N PHE A 132 -4.59 -18.90 -8.52
CA PHE A 132 -4.30 -18.28 -7.23
C PHE A 132 -5.48 -18.45 -6.28
N ASP A 133 -5.17 -18.76 -5.02
CA ASP A 133 -6.16 -18.92 -3.97
C ASP A 133 -6.55 -17.58 -3.35
N HIS A 134 -5.65 -16.57 -3.40
CA HIS A 134 -5.89 -15.24 -2.86
C HIS A 134 -4.99 -14.18 -3.50
N VAL A 135 -5.48 -12.94 -3.53
CA VAL A 135 -4.72 -11.77 -4.00
C VAL A 135 -4.67 -10.72 -2.88
N PHE A 136 -3.48 -10.18 -2.63
CA PHE A 136 -3.26 -9.04 -1.73
C PHE A 136 -2.66 -7.88 -2.52
N THR A 137 -3.19 -6.68 -2.32
CA THR A 137 -2.64 -5.51 -2.98
C THR A 137 -2.54 -4.30 -2.07
N ILE A 138 -1.42 -3.60 -2.20
CA ILE A 138 -1.13 -2.36 -1.50
C ILE A 138 -0.43 -1.39 -2.46
N GLY A 139 -1.03 -0.22 -2.69
CA GLY A 139 -0.50 0.71 -3.68
C GLY A 139 -1.49 1.81 -4.04
N PRO A 140 -1.25 2.55 -5.12
CA PRO A 140 -2.17 3.56 -5.60
C PRO A 140 -3.59 3.02 -5.78
N THR A 141 -4.60 3.81 -5.44
CA THR A 141 -6.02 3.40 -5.51
C THR A 141 -6.42 2.90 -6.90
N SER A 142 -5.85 3.49 -7.96
CA SER A 142 -6.08 3.03 -9.34
C SER A 142 -5.53 1.63 -9.61
N LEU A 143 -4.39 1.27 -9.02
CA LEU A 143 -3.84 -0.09 -9.11
C LEU A 143 -4.77 -1.08 -8.41
N GLN A 144 -5.20 -0.76 -7.20
CA GLN A 144 -6.09 -1.61 -6.41
C GLN A 144 -7.44 -1.81 -7.09
N LYS A 145 -8.03 -0.74 -7.67
CA LYS A 145 -9.26 -0.82 -8.47
C LYS A 145 -9.07 -1.76 -9.66
N ASN A 146 -8.05 -1.52 -10.47
CA ASN A 146 -7.77 -2.32 -11.67
C ASN A 146 -7.58 -3.80 -11.33
N LEU A 147 -6.81 -4.09 -10.29
CA LEU A 147 -6.57 -5.47 -9.88
C LEU A 147 -7.85 -6.15 -9.37
N SER A 148 -8.68 -5.45 -8.60
CA SER A 148 -9.97 -5.97 -8.13
C SER A 148 -10.91 -6.28 -9.29
N GLU A 149 -10.95 -5.43 -10.32
CA GLU A 149 -11.72 -5.67 -11.53
C GLU A 149 -11.20 -6.88 -12.31
N LYS A 150 -9.87 -7.08 -12.38
CA LYS A 150 -9.23 -8.21 -13.08
C LYS A 150 -9.44 -9.55 -12.37
N THR A 151 -9.40 -9.58 -11.05
CA THR A 151 -9.55 -10.83 -10.26
C THR A 151 -11.00 -11.27 -10.11
N LYS A 152 -11.95 -10.33 -10.22
CA LYS A 152 -13.39 -10.60 -10.04
C LYS A 152 -13.95 -11.68 -10.98
N PRO A 153 -13.64 -11.70 -12.30
CA PRO A 153 -14.12 -12.75 -13.21
C PRO A 153 -13.62 -14.15 -12.87
N TYR A 154 -12.46 -14.24 -12.21
CA TYR A 154 -11.88 -15.51 -11.76
C TYR A 154 -12.41 -15.95 -10.39
N GLY A 155 -13.18 -15.09 -9.70
CA GLY A 155 -13.66 -15.36 -8.36
C GLY A 155 -12.57 -15.45 -7.30
N ILE A 156 -11.39 -14.89 -7.54
CA ILE A 156 -10.25 -14.95 -6.63
C ILE A 156 -10.45 -13.90 -5.52
N PRO A 157 -10.55 -14.29 -4.24
CA PRO A 157 -10.63 -13.34 -3.13
C PRO A 157 -9.49 -12.32 -3.19
N THR A 158 -9.81 -11.03 -3.13
CA THR A 158 -8.84 -9.95 -3.32
C THR A 158 -8.91 -8.97 -2.17
N ASN A 159 -7.87 -8.95 -1.33
CA ASN A 159 -7.72 -7.96 -0.27
C ASN A 159 -6.99 -6.72 -0.79
N VAL A 160 -7.60 -5.56 -0.61
CA VAL A 160 -7.04 -4.25 -0.91
C VAL A 160 -6.75 -3.50 0.37
N ASN A 161 -5.59 -2.86 0.46
CA ASN A 161 -5.23 -2.05 1.61
C ASN A 161 -5.45 -0.57 1.28
N LEU A 162 -6.51 0.03 1.83
CA LEU A 162 -6.97 1.36 1.46
C LEU A 162 -6.29 2.46 2.28
N PHE A 163 -5.89 3.53 1.60
CA PHE A 163 -5.25 4.72 2.17
C PHE A 163 -6.06 6.00 1.89
N PRO A 164 -7.30 6.10 2.40
CA PRO A 164 -8.05 7.36 2.31
C PRO A 164 -7.36 8.45 3.14
N ILE A 165 -7.87 9.68 3.02
CA ILE A 165 -7.42 10.78 3.87
C ILE A 165 -7.61 10.40 5.34
N MET A 166 -6.53 10.48 6.13
CA MET A 166 -6.51 10.21 7.56
C MET A 166 -6.30 11.51 8.33
N VAL A 167 -7.05 11.69 9.43
CA VAL A 167 -6.90 12.83 10.32
C VAL A 167 -6.63 12.37 11.76
N ASP A 168 -7.61 11.71 12.41
CA ASP A 168 -7.43 11.24 13.80
C ASP A 168 -6.93 9.78 13.91
N GLY A 169 -7.24 8.95 12.94
CA GLY A 169 -6.88 7.53 12.96
C GLY A 169 -7.67 6.65 13.95
N MET A 170 -8.65 7.20 14.67
CA MET A 170 -9.37 6.55 15.76
C MET A 170 -10.88 6.39 15.53
N GLY A 171 -11.36 6.71 14.33
CA GLY A 171 -12.77 6.57 13.94
C GLY A 171 -13.70 7.69 14.39
N MET A 172 -13.19 8.83 14.86
CA MET A 172 -14.01 9.94 15.35
C MET A 172 -14.36 10.96 14.27
N CYS A 173 -13.39 11.35 13.41
CA CYS A 173 -13.59 12.45 12.46
C CYS A 173 -14.31 12.05 11.17
N GLY A 174 -14.36 10.76 10.84
CA GLY A 174 -14.99 10.25 9.62
C GLY A 174 -14.29 10.63 8.31
N ALA A 175 -13.08 11.21 8.36
CA ALA A 175 -12.33 11.60 7.16
C ALA A 175 -11.98 10.38 6.28
N CYS A 176 -11.62 9.26 6.91
CA CYS A 176 -11.19 8.02 6.27
C CYS A 176 -12.34 7.10 5.84
N ARG A 177 -13.57 7.60 5.74
CA ARG A 177 -14.70 6.77 5.32
C ARG A 177 -14.55 6.29 3.89
N VAL A 178 -14.93 5.05 3.68
CA VAL A 178 -14.99 4.35 2.40
C VAL A 178 -16.31 3.59 2.31
N THR A 179 -16.85 3.43 1.12
CA THR A 179 -18.04 2.60 0.92
C THR A 179 -17.64 1.20 0.51
N VAL A 180 -18.04 0.19 1.31
CA VAL A 180 -17.76 -1.22 1.08
C VAL A 180 -19.06 -2.01 1.19
N ALA A 181 -19.42 -2.76 0.16
CA ALA A 181 -20.70 -3.49 0.05
C ALA A 181 -21.94 -2.60 0.25
N GLY A 182 -21.86 -1.31 -0.10
CA GLY A 182 -22.92 -0.31 0.09
C GLY A 182 -22.98 0.32 1.49
N ASP A 183 -22.16 -0.15 2.43
CA ASP A 183 -22.06 0.37 3.79
C ASP A 183 -20.89 1.33 3.96
N THR A 184 -21.08 2.37 4.76
CA THR A 184 -19.97 3.25 5.18
C THR A 184 -19.08 2.53 6.19
N ARG A 185 -17.79 2.47 5.89
CA ARG A 185 -16.72 1.95 6.77
C ARG A 185 -15.68 3.03 7.03
N PHE A 186 -14.95 2.91 8.12
CA PHE A 186 -13.84 3.78 8.47
C PHE A 186 -12.53 3.03 8.37
N SER A 187 -11.69 3.36 7.38
CA SER A 187 -10.46 2.62 7.10
C SER A 187 -9.52 2.54 8.32
N CYS A 188 -9.55 3.55 9.20
CA CYS A 188 -8.70 3.58 10.40
C CYS A 188 -9.13 2.63 11.52
N VAL A 189 -10.37 2.14 11.54
CA VAL A 189 -10.90 1.22 12.58
C VAL A 189 -11.51 -0.05 12.02
N ASP A 190 -12.12 0.00 10.81
CA ASP A 190 -12.70 -1.19 10.17
C ASP A 190 -11.70 -1.88 9.22
N GLY A 191 -10.69 -1.14 8.73
CA GLY A 191 -9.65 -1.58 7.82
C GLY A 191 -8.28 -1.64 8.50
N PRO A 192 -7.20 -1.45 7.74
CA PRO A 192 -7.14 -0.87 6.38
C PRO A 192 -7.47 -1.83 5.23
N GLU A 193 -7.58 -3.14 5.50
CA GLU A 193 -7.86 -4.14 4.48
C GLU A 193 -9.36 -4.39 4.29
N PHE A 194 -9.77 -4.45 3.02
CA PHE A 194 -11.14 -4.72 2.62
C PHE A 194 -11.20 -5.67 1.43
N ASP A 195 -12.35 -6.31 1.22
CA ASP A 195 -12.63 -7.05 0.00
C ASP A 195 -12.72 -6.07 -1.19
N GLY A 196 -11.73 -6.14 -2.08
CA GLY A 196 -11.62 -5.26 -3.22
C GLY A 196 -12.81 -5.33 -4.19
N HIS A 197 -13.50 -6.47 -4.23
CA HIS A 197 -14.69 -6.63 -5.06
C HIS A 197 -15.92 -5.89 -4.54
N GLN A 198 -15.87 -5.40 -3.29
CA GLN A 198 -16.95 -4.71 -2.60
C GLN A 198 -16.71 -3.20 -2.42
N VAL A 199 -15.51 -2.70 -2.70
CA VAL A 199 -15.14 -1.30 -2.52
C VAL A 199 -15.70 -0.43 -3.64
N ASP A 200 -16.31 0.71 -3.30
CA ASP A 200 -16.61 1.79 -4.24
C ASP A 200 -15.35 2.64 -4.46
N PHE A 201 -14.54 2.21 -5.42
CA PHE A 201 -13.31 2.92 -5.78
C PHE A 201 -13.54 4.28 -6.42
N ASP A 202 -14.67 4.48 -7.11
CA ASP A 202 -14.96 5.75 -7.79
C ASP A 202 -15.27 6.84 -6.75
N GLU A 203 -16.07 6.52 -5.74
CA GLU A 203 -16.28 7.41 -4.60
C GLU A 203 -14.95 7.69 -3.88
N LEU A 204 -14.15 6.66 -3.58
CA LEU A 204 -12.87 6.82 -2.89
C LEU A 204 -11.93 7.75 -3.65
N ILE A 205 -11.77 7.58 -4.96
CA ILE A 205 -10.93 8.44 -5.81
C ILE A 205 -11.40 9.89 -5.79
N MET A 206 -12.71 10.13 -5.85
CA MET A 206 -13.27 11.48 -5.74
C MET A 206 -12.96 12.10 -4.37
N ARG A 207 -13.13 11.34 -3.30
CA ARG A 207 -12.88 11.80 -1.93
C ARG A 207 -11.42 12.15 -1.68
N MET A 208 -10.49 11.37 -2.22
CA MET A 208 -9.05 11.64 -2.09
C MET A 208 -8.61 12.97 -2.73
N ARG A 209 -9.44 13.56 -3.59
CA ARG A 209 -9.14 14.84 -4.27
C ARG A 209 -9.69 16.07 -3.55
N VAL A 210 -10.48 15.90 -2.50
CA VAL A 210 -11.23 16.98 -1.84
C VAL A 210 -10.33 18.12 -1.35
N TYR A 211 -9.10 17.81 -0.87
CA TYR A 211 -8.16 18.80 -0.36
C TYR A 211 -7.02 19.19 -1.30
N ASN A 212 -7.02 18.70 -2.55
CA ASN A 212 -5.96 19.03 -3.52
C ASN A 212 -5.67 20.54 -3.67
N PRO A 213 -6.68 21.46 -3.68
CA PRO A 213 -6.39 22.89 -3.72
C PRO A 213 -5.68 23.40 -2.47
N GLN A 214 -6.11 22.94 -1.29
CA GLN A 214 -5.53 23.35 0.00
C GLN A 214 -4.12 22.80 0.16
N GLU A 215 -3.88 21.56 -0.25
CA GLU A 215 -2.55 20.93 -0.24
C GLU A 215 -1.55 21.70 -1.11
N LYS A 216 -1.97 22.14 -2.31
CA LYS A 216 -1.16 22.98 -3.18
C LYS A 216 -0.79 24.31 -2.54
N ILE A 217 -1.75 24.97 -1.87
CA ILE A 217 -1.51 26.23 -1.16
C ILE A 217 -0.54 25.99 0.00
N ALA A 218 -0.75 24.93 0.79
CA ALA A 218 0.13 24.58 1.92
C ALA A 218 1.59 24.37 1.47
N MET A 219 1.80 23.70 0.33
CA MET A 219 3.14 23.49 -0.22
C MET A 219 3.78 24.81 -0.70
N VAL A 220 3.01 25.72 -1.34
CA VAL A 220 3.52 27.02 -1.75
C VAL A 220 3.95 27.86 -0.57
N VAL A 221 3.18 27.83 0.51
CA VAL A 221 3.53 28.55 1.76
C VAL A 221 4.78 27.94 2.39
N HIS A 222 4.83 26.62 2.53
CA HIS A 222 5.97 25.89 3.10
C HIS A 222 7.29 26.21 2.35
N ASN A 223 7.28 26.14 1.03
CA ASN A 223 8.49 26.43 0.24
C ASN A 223 9.01 27.86 0.40
N ARG A 224 8.11 28.84 0.69
CA ARG A 224 8.50 30.23 0.96
C ARG A 224 9.05 30.43 2.37
N GLU A 225 8.69 29.57 3.33
CA GLU A 225 9.18 29.64 4.71
C GLU A 225 10.57 28.98 4.84
N VAL A 226 10.95 28.12 3.90
CA VAL A 226 12.23 27.38 3.90
C VAL A 226 13.30 28.08 3.04
N GLU A 227 12.90 29.00 2.13
CA GLU A 227 13.81 29.90 1.38
C GLU A 227 14.27 31.09 2.26
#